data_f8f47f9caf303a3f4d6ba13cb5613a24
#
_entry.id   f8f47f9caf303a3f4d6ba13cb5613a24
#
_cell.length_a   1.000
_cell.length_b   1.000
_cell.length_c   1.000
_cell.angle_alpha   90.00
_cell.angle_beta   90.00
_cell.angle_gamma   90.00
#
_symmetry.space_group_name_H-M   'P 1'
#
loop_
_entity.id
_entity.type
_entity.pdbx_description
1 polymer ?
#
loop_
_entity_poly.entity_id
_entity_poly.type
_entity_poly.pdbx_seq_one_letter_code
_entity_poly.pdbx_strand_id
1 'polypeptide(L)'
;MEYLFTRDSKNAIRVVQITYEKLEDPERYVIKRSSGIWGKKITNQPEITIFKGKVKRTLLEQCELEYNSHINKYKDKGYKSLSDLKVDSIENFDPEKHLPTDVTDQNGNKKPMLCKVYDASDPKVQNKIYYASRKHDGLRCHIYMKDGELHTSSRGGQNYDIAAYYILTDAFIKQLLQSNPSMILDGELYHHGWNLQKISGLGRLETLHHDHTQLRFYCYDIVDESKTFENRLSILKSINPSWNSLLTIVEHVKVSSEDEINKLHDKWIEEGYEGLVLRDPDMPYKCGGRDRRMMKVKKFTDGEFTIKGLVEGLRDEDLCFLMVTDDGNEFKAKPIGDRILKQWYRDNINSLIGNKGTVKYFGFTETENPVPNLPVFKSVRISKDIDG
;
A
#
# COMPACT_ATOMS: atom_id res chain seq x y z
N MET A 1 25.98 -15.24 -10.55
CA MET A 1 24.54 -15.20 -10.90
C MET A 1 23.75 -15.10 -9.60
N GLU A 2 22.85 -14.13 -9.50
CA GLU A 2 22.00 -13.93 -8.33
C GLU A 2 20.59 -14.41 -8.64
N TYR A 3 20.00 -15.14 -7.69
CA TYR A 3 18.61 -15.59 -7.73
C TYR A 3 17.80 -14.82 -6.72
N LEU A 4 16.65 -14.30 -7.15
CA LEU A 4 15.72 -13.57 -6.30
C LEU A 4 14.33 -14.19 -6.42
N PHE A 5 13.72 -14.50 -5.28
CA PHE A 5 12.43 -15.22 -5.21
C PHE A 5 11.39 -14.42 -4.45
N THR A 6 10.13 -14.56 -4.86
CA THR A 6 8.98 -14.08 -4.11
C THR A 6 7.77 -14.96 -4.41
N ARG A 7 6.77 -14.89 -3.55
CA ARG A 7 5.46 -15.51 -3.79
C ARG A 7 4.48 -14.42 -4.24
N ASP A 8 3.80 -14.61 -5.37
CA ASP A 8 2.84 -13.64 -5.87
C ASP A 8 1.44 -13.81 -5.22
N SER A 9 0.52 -12.91 -5.55
CA SER A 9 -0.84 -12.91 -4.99
C SER A 9 -1.69 -14.13 -5.39
N LYS A 10 -1.21 -14.95 -6.32
CA LYS A 10 -1.81 -16.21 -6.74
C LYS A 10 -1.06 -17.43 -6.20
N ASN A 11 -0.20 -17.21 -5.21
CA ASN A 11 0.65 -18.22 -4.58
C ASN A 11 1.70 -18.84 -5.52
N ALA A 12 1.95 -18.25 -6.70
CA ALA A 12 2.98 -18.75 -7.62
C ALA A 12 4.36 -18.19 -7.20
N ILE A 13 5.36 -19.05 -7.23
CA ILE A 13 6.74 -18.68 -6.92
C ILE A 13 7.35 -17.96 -8.11
N ARG A 14 7.61 -16.69 -7.98
CA ARG A 14 8.30 -15.88 -8.98
C ARG A 14 9.79 -15.96 -8.75
N VAL A 15 10.54 -16.08 -9.83
CA VAL A 15 12.01 -16.06 -9.84
C VAL A 15 12.53 -15.00 -10.79
N VAL A 16 13.59 -14.34 -10.37
CA VAL A 16 14.40 -13.46 -11.21
C VAL A 16 15.84 -13.93 -11.10
N GLN A 17 16.51 -14.01 -12.22
CA GLN A 17 17.94 -14.31 -12.32
C GLN A 17 18.63 -13.06 -12.87
N ILE A 18 19.72 -12.65 -12.23
CA ILE A 18 20.50 -11.50 -12.66
C ILE A 18 21.97 -11.91 -12.66
N THR A 19 22.66 -11.63 -13.75
CA THR A 19 24.10 -11.83 -13.88
C THR A 19 24.71 -10.72 -14.72
N TYR A 20 26.02 -10.58 -14.69
CA TYR A 20 26.73 -9.76 -15.65
C TYR A 20 27.95 -10.49 -16.17
N GLU A 21 28.38 -10.12 -17.35
CA GLU A 21 29.59 -10.65 -18.01
C GLU A 21 30.34 -9.52 -18.70
N LYS A 22 31.65 -9.69 -18.81
CA LYS A 22 32.53 -8.83 -19.59
C LYS A 22 32.65 -9.36 -21.03
N LEU A 23 32.54 -8.46 -21.99
CA LEU A 23 32.80 -8.72 -23.40
C LEU A 23 33.99 -7.85 -23.85
N GLU A 24 34.91 -8.43 -24.62
CA GLU A 24 36.22 -7.78 -24.90
C GLU A 24 36.20 -6.92 -26.17
N ASP A 25 35.38 -7.24 -27.18
CA ASP A 25 35.43 -6.54 -28.46
C ASP A 25 34.00 -6.00 -28.86
N PRO A 26 33.75 -4.69 -28.73
CA PRO A 26 34.47 -3.72 -27.90
C PRO A 26 34.29 -4.02 -26.39
N GLU A 27 35.27 -3.56 -25.58
CA GLU A 27 35.22 -3.79 -24.13
C GLU A 27 33.94 -3.17 -23.52
N ARG A 28 33.13 -4.02 -22.91
CA ARG A 28 31.87 -3.63 -22.29
C ARG A 28 31.42 -4.66 -21.26
N TYR A 29 30.53 -4.27 -20.36
CA TYR A 29 29.79 -5.21 -19.53
C TYR A 29 28.34 -5.31 -19.99
N VAL A 30 27.76 -6.50 -19.88
CA VAL A 30 26.37 -6.78 -20.22
C VAL A 30 25.68 -7.38 -18.99
N ILE A 31 24.66 -6.70 -18.47
CA ILE A 31 23.80 -7.24 -17.41
C ILE A 31 22.66 -7.99 -18.07
N LYS A 32 22.58 -9.29 -17.80
CA LYS A 32 21.52 -10.19 -18.26
C LYS A 32 20.53 -10.45 -17.16
N ARG A 33 19.27 -10.39 -17.52
CA ARG A 33 18.15 -10.60 -16.60
C ARG A 33 17.15 -11.54 -17.22
N SER A 34 16.63 -12.48 -16.42
CA SER A 34 15.52 -13.33 -16.82
C SER A 34 14.53 -13.46 -15.66
N SER A 35 13.26 -13.69 -15.98
CA SER A 35 12.23 -13.82 -14.97
C SER A 35 11.12 -14.77 -15.40
N GLY A 36 10.45 -15.38 -14.44
CA GLY A 36 9.37 -16.31 -14.70
C GLY A 36 8.75 -16.89 -13.43
N ILE A 37 8.09 -18.02 -13.59
CA ILE A 37 7.60 -18.86 -12.49
C ILE A 37 8.61 -19.96 -12.24
N TRP A 38 9.01 -20.14 -10.99
CA TRP A 38 9.94 -21.22 -10.58
C TRP A 38 9.40 -22.59 -11.01
N GLY A 39 10.29 -23.40 -11.59
CA GLY A 39 9.90 -24.70 -12.17
C GLY A 39 9.17 -24.63 -13.53
N LYS A 40 8.99 -23.44 -14.11
CA LYS A 40 8.39 -23.21 -15.44
C LYS A 40 9.33 -22.44 -16.35
N LYS A 41 8.88 -22.11 -17.58
CA LYS A 41 9.66 -21.35 -18.55
C LYS A 41 10.02 -19.97 -17.99
N ILE A 42 11.31 -19.65 -18.04
CA ILE A 42 11.88 -18.35 -17.70
C ILE A 42 12.10 -17.55 -19.00
N THR A 43 11.77 -16.28 -19.01
CA THR A 43 11.88 -15.40 -20.17
C THR A 43 13.00 -14.40 -19.95
N ASN A 44 13.90 -14.28 -20.94
CA ASN A 44 14.94 -13.27 -20.93
C ASN A 44 14.32 -11.87 -21.11
N GLN A 45 14.86 -10.92 -20.38
CA GLN A 45 14.54 -9.49 -20.52
C GLN A 45 15.62 -8.81 -21.39
N PRO A 46 15.36 -7.62 -21.94
CA PRO A 46 16.35 -6.86 -22.66
C PRO A 46 17.63 -6.70 -21.85
N GLU A 47 18.77 -6.95 -22.48
CA GLU A 47 20.10 -6.79 -21.90
C GLU A 47 20.42 -5.31 -21.66
N ILE A 48 21.22 -5.02 -20.65
CA ILE A 48 21.73 -3.69 -20.36
C ILE A 48 23.22 -3.69 -20.64
N THR A 49 23.63 -2.89 -21.62
CA THR A 49 25.04 -2.78 -22.01
C THR A 49 25.66 -1.51 -21.43
N ILE A 50 26.83 -1.64 -20.82
CA ILE A 50 27.61 -0.57 -20.20
C ILE A 50 28.94 -0.46 -20.93
N PHE A 51 29.15 0.65 -21.64
CA PHE A 51 30.34 0.91 -22.45
C PHE A 51 31.32 1.85 -21.76
N LYS A 52 30.95 2.56 -20.71
CA LYS A 52 31.80 3.52 -20.00
C LYS A 52 31.36 3.73 -18.56
N GLY A 53 32.29 4.04 -17.69
CA GLY A 53 32.02 4.52 -16.35
C GLY A 53 31.42 5.94 -16.35
N LYS A 54 30.72 6.29 -15.28
CA LYS A 54 30.16 7.62 -15.03
C LYS A 54 30.77 8.18 -13.73
N VAL A 55 30.94 9.51 -13.67
CA VAL A 55 31.38 10.20 -12.43
C VAL A 55 32.68 9.60 -11.86
N LYS A 56 33.73 9.47 -12.69
CA LYS A 56 35.08 8.93 -12.35
C LYS A 56 35.11 7.45 -11.97
N ARG A 57 34.04 6.66 -12.20
CA ARG A 57 34.02 5.20 -12.00
C ARG A 57 34.69 4.49 -13.16
N THR A 58 35.33 3.40 -12.88
CA THR A 58 35.76 2.42 -13.89
C THR A 58 34.50 1.76 -14.53
N LEU A 59 34.74 1.06 -15.63
CA LEU A 59 33.68 0.32 -16.34
C LEU A 59 33.05 -0.75 -15.43
N LEU A 60 33.88 -1.47 -14.66
CA LEU A 60 33.43 -2.49 -13.71
C LEU A 60 32.62 -1.89 -12.57
N GLU A 61 33.12 -0.84 -11.93
CA GLU A 61 32.39 -0.16 -10.83
C GLU A 61 31.02 0.36 -11.28
N GLN A 62 30.93 0.86 -12.51
CA GLN A 62 29.64 1.28 -13.06
C GLN A 62 28.71 0.08 -13.28
N CYS A 63 29.25 -1.04 -13.78
CA CYS A 63 28.48 -2.27 -13.94
C CYS A 63 27.95 -2.79 -12.60
N GLU A 64 28.80 -2.89 -11.60
CA GLU A 64 28.41 -3.35 -10.26
C GLU A 64 27.38 -2.46 -9.60
N LEU A 65 27.50 -1.14 -9.77
CA LEU A 65 26.49 -0.19 -9.28
C LEU A 65 25.12 -0.45 -9.92
N GLU A 66 25.07 -0.60 -11.25
CA GLU A 66 23.83 -0.85 -11.97
C GLU A 66 23.27 -2.25 -11.68
N TYR A 67 24.12 -3.26 -11.58
CA TYR A 67 23.76 -4.61 -11.18
C TYR A 67 23.10 -4.63 -9.79
N ASN A 68 23.75 -4.02 -8.79
CA ASN A 68 23.21 -3.92 -7.42
C ASN A 68 21.93 -3.09 -7.37
N SER A 69 21.83 -2.02 -8.16
CA SER A 69 20.61 -1.24 -8.28
C SER A 69 19.42 -2.08 -8.78
N HIS A 70 19.66 -2.99 -9.73
CA HIS A 70 18.62 -3.90 -10.21
C HIS A 70 18.21 -4.93 -9.15
N ILE A 71 19.16 -5.49 -8.41
CA ILE A 71 18.89 -6.39 -7.28
C ILE A 71 18.02 -5.68 -6.24
N ASN A 72 18.41 -4.47 -5.82
CA ASN A 72 17.71 -3.69 -4.82
C ASN A 72 16.27 -3.36 -5.24
N LYS A 73 16.05 -2.99 -6.52
CA LYS A 73 14.70 -2.78 -7.08
C LYS A 73 13.78 -4.00 -6.97
N TYR A 74 14.31 -5.20 -7.03
CA TYR A 74 13.53 -6.42 -6.79
C TYR A 74 13.37 -6.68 -5.29
N LYS A 75 14.40 -6.46 -4.47
CA LYS A 75 14.30 -6.55 -3.01
C LYS A 75 13.22 -5.61 -2.46
N ASP A 76 13.15 -4.38 -2.97
CA ASP A 76 12.10 -3.40 -2.63
C ASP A 76 10.68 -3.88 -2.98
N LYS A 77 10.57 -4.78 -3.97
CA LYS A 77 9.30 -5.44 -4.34
C LYS A 77 9.02 -6.72 -3.54
N GLY A 78 9.83 -7.00 -2.52
CA GLY A 78 9.66 -8.17 -1.66
C GLY A 78 10.32 -9.45 -2.16
N TYR A 79 11.17 -9.37 -3.19
CA TYR A 79 12.00 -10.51 -3.57
C TYR A 79 13.14 -10.71 -2.58
N LYS A 80 13.51 -11.97 -2.33
CA LYS A 80 14.58 -12.39 -1.44
C LYS A 80 15.64 -13.17 -2.21
N SER A 81 16.89 -12.87 -1.95
CA SER A 81 18.02 -13.69 -2.44
C SER A 81 18.16 -14.96 -1.61
N LEU A 82 18.95 -15.92 -2.08
CA LEU A 82 19.26 -17.11 -1.30
C LEU A 82 19.94 -16.75 0.03
N SER A 83 20.80 -15.74 0.04
CA SER A 83 21.44 -15.24 1.26
C SER A 83 20.44 -14.60 2.24
N ASP A 84 19.47 -13.82 1.73
CA ASP A 84 18.39 -13.27 2.57
C ASP A 84 17.53 -14.39 3.21
N LEU A 85 17.41 -15.52 2.51
CA LEU A 85 16.66 -16.70 2.95
C LEU A 85 17.49 -17.67 3.80
N LYS A 86 18.78 -17.40 4.00
CA LYS A 86 19.75 -18.28 4.68
C LYS A 86 19.83 -19.68 4.04
N VAL A 87 19.81 -19.70 2.72
CA VAL A 87 19.93 -20.92 1.89
C VAL A 87 21.27 -20.89 1.17
N ASP A 88 22.07 -21.91 1.35
CA ASP A 88 23.47 -21.94 0.87
C ASP A 88 23.57 -22.13 -0.65
N SER A 89 22.62 -22.82 -1.25
CA SER A 89 22.60 -23.07 -2.69
C SER A 89 21.19 -23.20 -3.25
N ILE A 90 21.08 -23.08 -4.58
CA ILE A 90 19.80 -23.18 -5.28
C ILE A 90 19.18 -24.58 -5.18
N GLU A 91 20.00 -25.60 -5.07
CA GLU A 91 19.57 -27.01 -4.91
C GLU A 91 18.88 -27.23 -3.55
N ASN A 92 19.26 -26.47 -2.54
CA ASN A 92 18.70 -26.52 -1.20
C ASN A 92 17.45 -25.61 -1.02
N PHE A 93 17.08 -24.85 -2.06
CA PHE A 93 15.96 -23.93 -2.02
C PHE A 93 14.62 -24.67 -2.10
N ASP A 94 13.85 -24.61 -1.03
CA ASP A 94 12.48 -25.08 -0.94
C ASP A 94 11.54 -23.88 -0.74
N PRO A 95 10.72 -23.52 -1.74
CA PRO A 95 9.81 -22.38 -1.64
C PRO A 95 8.80 -22.45 -0.50
N GLU A 96 8.33 -23.65 -0.18
CA GLU A 96 7.32 -23.83 0.89
C GLU A 96 7.92 -23.61 2.27
N LYS A 97 9.22 -23.88 2.40
CA LYS A 97 9.96 -23.73 3.66
C LYS A 97 10.58 -22.34 3.83
N HIS A 98 11.06 -21.75 2.72
CA HIS A 98 11.92 -20.57 2.80
C HIS A 98 11.21 -19.26 2.40
N LEU A 99 10.10 -19.30 1.64
CA LEU A 99 9.39 -18.08 1.26
C LEU A 99 8.20 -17.78 2.15
N PRO A 100 7.92 -16.47 2.38
CA PRO A 100 6.71 -16.04 3.06
C PRO A 100 5.47 -16.62 2.41
N THR A 101 4.45 -16.90 3.22
CA THR A 101 3.13 -17.36 2.77
C THR A 101 2.22 -16.16 2.45
N ASP A 102 1.00 -16.43 1.96
CA ASP A 102 0.00 -15.37 1.75
C ASP A 102 -0.34 -14.64 3.06
N VAL A 103 -0.24 -15.32 4.19
CA VAL A 103 -0.65 -14.82 5.52
C VAL A 103 0.50 -14.20 6.31
N THR A 104 1.76 -14.42 5.91
CA THR A 104 2.94 -13.87 6.57
C THR A 104 3.71 -12.91 5.66
N ASP A 105 4.36 -11.93 6.27
CA ASP A 105 5.27 -11.03 5.57
C ASP A 105 6.66 -11.67 5.37
N GLN A 106 7.55 -10.90 4.78
CA GLN A 106 8.93 -11.31 4.51
C GLN A 106 9.77 -11.63 5.76
N ASN A 107 9.32 -11.26 6.94
CA ASN A 107 9.99 -11.51 8.22
C ASN A 107 9.26 -12.59 9.05
N GLY A 108 8.27 -13.26 8.45
CA GLY A 108 7.45 -14.29 9.09
C GLY A 108 6.35 -13.74 10.00
N ASN A 109 6.14 -12.41 10.04
CA ASN A 109 5.08 -11.82 10.85
C ASN A 109 3.73 -11.93 10.12
N LYS A 110 2.64 -12.04 10.87
CA LYS A 110 1.30 -12.06 10.30
C LYS A 110 0.98 -10.77 9.56
N LYS A 111 0.52 -10.88 8.31
CA LYS A 111 0.10 -9.70 7.52
C LYS A 111 -1.24 -9.15 8.02
N PRO A 112 -1.44 -7.82 8.00
CA PRO A 112 -2.71 -7.23 8.38
C PRO A 112 -3.83 -7.59 7.40
N MET A 113 -5.04 -7.72 7.91
CA MET A 113 -6.26 -7.85 7.11
C MET A 113 -6.54 -6.55 6.36
N LEU A 114 -7.06 -6.65 5.13
CA LEU A 114 -7.24 -5.53 4.22
C LEU A 114 -8.73 -5.27 3.94
N CYS A 115 -9.12 -3.99 3.90
CA CYS A 115 -10.47 -3.57 3.55
C CYS A 115 -10.79 -3.75 2.07
N LYS A 116 -12.04 -4.09 1.75
CA LYS A 116 -12.67 -3.81 0.46
C LYS A 116 -13.26 -2.39 0.44
N VAL A 117 -13.71 -1.94 -0.71
CA VAL A 117 -14.50 -0.71 -0.83
C VAL A 117 -15.95 -1.06 -0.53
N TYR A 118 -16.62 -0.23 0.24
CA TYR A 118 -18.07 -0.33 0.47
C TYR A 118 -18.82 0.00 -0.82
N ASP A 119 -19.79 -0.83 -1.14
CA ASP A 119 -20.70 -0.64 -2.26
C ASP A 119 -22.13 -0.84 -1.76
N ALA A 120 -22.86 0.24 -1.61
CA ALA A 120 -24.24 0.23 -1.12
C ALA A 120 -25.20 -0.55 -2.05
N SER A 121 -24.84 -0.73 -3.32
CA SER A 121 -25.64 -1.49 -4.29
C SER A 121 -25.46 -3.03 -4.16
N ASP A 122 -24.43 -3.49 -3.45
CA ASP A 122 -24.22 -4.94 -3.23
C ASP A 122 -25.25 -5.48 -2.23
N PRO A 123 -26.21 -6.36 -2.66
CA PRO A 123 -27.22 -6.92 -1.76
C PRO A 123 -26.65 -7.65 -0.54
N LYS A 124 -25.37 -8.08 -0.62
CA LYS A 124 -24.70 -8.81 0.45
C LYS A 124 -24.23 -7.93 1.60
N VAL A 125 -24.26 -6.62 1.42
CA VAL A 125 -23.90 -5.65 2.49
C VAL A 125 -25.09 -4.87 3.01
N GLN A 126 -26.23 -4.93 2.31
CA GLN A 126 -27.47 -4.24 2.72
C GLN A 126 -28.11 -4.91 3.94
N ASN A 127 -28.84 -4.15 4.73
CA ASN A 127 -29.63 -4.59 5.88
C ASN A 127 -28.84 -5.41 6.91
N LYS A 128 -27.59 -5.02 7.14
CA LYS A 128 -26.70 -5.64 8.12
C LYS A 128 -26.28 -4.64 9.18
N ILE A 129 -25.96 -5.18 10.35
CA ILE A 129 -25.33 -4.42 11.42
C ILE A 129 -23.83 -4.47 11.22
N TYR A 130 -23.18 -3.31 11.33
CA TYR A 130 -21.73 -3.16 11.31
C TYR A 130 -21.23 -2.38 12.52
N TYR A 131 -19.96 -2.57 12.83
CA TYR A 131 -19.22 -1.66 13.67
C TYR A 131 -18.45 -0.68 12.77
N ALA A 132 -18.75 0.60 12.88
CA ALA A 132 -18.06 1.69 12.19
C ALA A 132 -16.98 2.29 13.08
N SER A 133 -15.80 2.52 12.52
CA SER A 133 -14.70 3.24 13.18
C SER A 133 -14.10 4.29 12.26
N ARG A 134 -13.53 5.35 12.85
CA ARG A 134 -12.80 6.39 12.11
C ARG A 134 -11.66 5.76 11.28
N LYS A 135 -11.52 6.19 10.03
CA LYS A 135 -10.41 5.80 9.18
C LYS A 135 -9.29 6.82 9.31
N HIS A 136 -8.24 6.44 10.03
CA HIS A 136 -7.05 7.25 10.18
C HIS A 136 -6.21 7.20 8.90
N ASP A 137 -5.64 8.32 8.49
CA ASP A 137 -4.76 8.43 7.32
C ASP A 137 -3.28 8.46 7.77
N GLY A 138 -2.82 7.33 8.27
CA GLY A 138 -1.49 7.14 8.85
C GLY A 138 -0.73 5.96 8.28
N LEU A 139 0.16 5.38 9.08
CA LEU A 139 0.92 4.19 8.75
C LEU A 139 0.35 2.97 9.45
N ARG A 140 -0.23 2.04 8.67
CA ARG A 140 -0.69 0.75 9.21
C ARG A 140 0.46 0.03 9.89
N CYS A 141 0.25 -0.33 11.15
CA CYS A 141 1.28 -0.91 11.99
C CYS A 141 0.70 -2.03 12.88
N HIS A 142 1.39 -3.16 12.94
CA HIS A 142 1.23 -4.11 14.03
C HIS A 142 2.27 -3.82 15.11
N ILE A 143 1.89 -3.99 16.39
CA ILE A 143 2.83 -4.03 17.52
C ILE A 143 2.71 -5.40 18.16
N TYR A 144 3.83 -6.05 18.38
CA TYR A 144 3.91 -7.42 18.89
C TYR A 144 5.19 -7.64 19.71
N MET A 145 5.19 -8.71 20.52
CA MET A 145 6.34 -9.17 21.28
C MET A 145 7.14 -10.20 20.49
N LYS A 146 8.45 -10.04 20.42
CA LYS A 146 9.38 -11.01 19.87
C LYS A 146 10.68 -10.97 20.66
N ASP A 147 11.19 -12.13 21.04
CA ASP A 147 12.45 -12.29 21.80
C ASP A 147 12.54 -11.41 23.07
N GLY A 148 11.39 -11.15 23.71
CA GLY A 148 11.27 -10.32 24.92
C GLY A 148 11.19 -8.82 24.68
N GLU A 149 11.27 -8.36 23.43
CA GLU A 149 11.21 -6.95 23.03
C GLU A 149 9.98 -6.65 22.17
N LEU A 150 9.53 -5.39 22.19
CA LEU A 150 8.45 -4.91 21.33
C LEU A 150 8.98 -4.53 19.95
N HIS A 151 8.27 -4.96 18.93
CA HIS A 151 8.58 -4.68 17.54
C HIS A 151 7.36 -4.19 16.79
N THR A 152 7.62 -3.55 15.65
CA THR A 152 6.59 -3.13 14.72
C THR A 152 6.69 -3.90 13.40
N SER A 153 5.56 -4.00 12.69
CA SER A 153 5.52 -4.49 11.32
C SER A 153 4.51 -3.68 10.51
N SER A 154 4.96 -3.16 9.39
CA SER A 154 4.09 -2.49 8.42
C SER A 154 3.27 -3.50 7.62
N ARG A 155 2.33 -3.00 6.80
CA ARG A 155 1.60 -3.84 5.84
C ARG A 155 2.50 -4.65 4.90
N GLY A 156 3.67 -4.14 4.56
CA GLY A 156 4.66 -4.78 3.67
C GLY A 156 5.74 -5.55 4.41
N GLY A 157 5.70 -5.62 5.75
CA GLY A 157 6.69 -6.28 6.58
C GLY A 157 7.93 -5.43 6.87
N GLN A 158 7.91 -4.15 6.56
CA GLN A 158 8.94 -3.22 7.04
C GLN A 158 8.69 -2.88 8.50
N ASN A 159 9.75 -2.60 9.21
CA ASN A 159 9.69 -2.20 10.58
C ASN A 159 9.61 -0.65 10.68
N TYR A 160 8.91 -0.17 11.70
CA TYR A 160 8.80 1.24 12.06
C TYR A 160 9.36 1.53 13.45
N ASP A 161 10.27 0.70 13.97
CA ASP A 161 10.71 0.77 15.37
C ASP A 161 11.33 2.13 15.73
N ILE A 162 11.97 2.81 14.76
CA ILE A 162 12.48 4.18 14.96
C ILE A 162 11.31 5.18 15.07
N ALA A 163 10.36 5.14 14.14
CA ALA A 163 9.22 6.05 14.17
C ALA A 163 8.31 5.81 15.37
N ALA A 164 8.20 4.57 15.80
CA ALA A 164 7.40 4.14 16.95
C ALA A 164 8.20 4.07 18.26
N TYR A 165 9.42 4.57 18.32
CA TYR A 165 10.31 4.41 19.48
C TYR A 165 9.64 4.78 20.81
N TYR A 166 9.00 5.93 20.89
CA TYR A 166 8.33 6.38 22.12
C TYR A 166 7.11 5.52 22.45
N ILE A 167 6.43 4.97 21.45
CA ILE A 167 5.30 4.05 21.62
C ILE A 167 5.80 2.69 22.13
N LEU A 168 6.91 2.17 21.59
CA LEU A 168 7.51 0.91 22.02
C LEU A 168 8.14 1.01 23.42
N THR A 169 8.48 2.21 23.87
CA THR A 169 8.97 2.47 25.24
C THR A 169 7.85 2.82 26.22
N ASP A 170 6.61 2.92 25.77
CA ASP A 170 5.44 3.18 26.62
C ASP A 170 5.24 2.03 27.63
N ALA A 171 5.25 2.37 28.90
CA ALA A 171 5.19 1.39 29.99
C ALA A 171 3.90 0.55 29.97
N PHE A 172 2.77 1.17 29.60
CA PHE A 172 1.49 0.47 29.51
C PHE A 172 1.48 -0.56 28.39
N ILE A 173 1.92 -0.16 27.19
CA ILE A 173 1.99 -1.08 26.03
C ILE A 173 2.95 -2.24 26.32
N LYS A 174 4.11 -1.94 26.91
CA LYS A 174 5.09 -2.96 27.29
C LYS A 174 4.51 -3.96 28.28
N GLN A 175 3.87 -3.50 29.35
CA GLN A 175 3.22 -4.35 30.34
C GLN A 175 2.08 -5.18 29.74
N LEU A 176 1.24 -4.57 28.90
CA LEU A 176 0.13 -5.26 28.22
C LEU A 176 0.63 -6.44 27.41
N LEU A 177 1.65 -6.24 26.57
CA LEU A 177 2.17 -7.27 25.67
C LEU A 177 3.11 -8.26 26.38
N GLN A 178 3.78 -7.86 27.44
CA GLN A 178 4.52 -8.80 28.31
C GLN A 178 3.57 -9.77 29.01
N SER A 179 2.42 -9.28 29.46
CA SER A 179 1.37 -10.13 30.07
C SER A 179 0.62 -10.98 29.04
N ASN A 180 0.68 -10.62 27.76
CA ASN A 180 0.01 -11.29 26.64
C ASN A 180 0.96 -11.45 25.44
N PRO A 181 2.02 -12.28 25.53
CA PRO A 181 3.09 -12.30 24.51
C PRO A 181 2.64 -12.73 23.11
N SER A 182 1.53 -13.46 23.00
CA SER A 182 0.95 -13.88 21.71
C SER A 182 0.01 -12.85 21.10
N MET A 183 -0.32 -11.77 21.82
CA MET A 183 -1.19 -10.71 21.33
C MET A 183 -0.45 -9.85 20.30
N ILE A 184 -1.08 -9.61 19.16
CA ILE A 184 -0.62 -8.65 18.16
C ILE A 184 -1.66 -7.55 18.06
N LEU A 185 -1.28 -6.33 18.40
CA LEU A 185 -2.12 -5.15 18.23
C LEU A 185 -2.09 -4.70 16.78
N ASP A 186 -3.26 -4.43 16.21
CA ASP A 186 -3.44 -3.98 14.85
C ASP A 186 -4.00 -2.55 14.83
N GLY A 187 -3.24 -1.61 14.30
CA GLY A 187 -3.56 -0.20 14.40
C GLY A 187 -2.86 0.69 13.38
N GLU A 188 -2.86 1.97 13.67
CA GLU A 188 -2.27 3.02 12.84
C GLU A 188 -1.33 3.88 13.68
N LEU A 189 -0.10 4.11 13.19
CA LEU A 189 0.74 5.20 13.65
C LEU A 189 0.20 6.50 13.05
N TYR A 190 -0.27 7.40 13.88
CA TYR A 190 -1.02 8.57 13.44
C TYR A 190 -0.86 9.75 14.39
N HIS A 191 -0.97 10.95 13.82
CA HIS A 191 -1.17 12.19 14.56
C HIS A 191 -2.31 12.96 13.88
N HIS A 192 -3.35 13.28 14.64
CA HIS A 192 -4.51 14.00 14.12
C HIS A 192 -4.11 15.40 13.65
N GLY A 193 -4.56 15.78 12.44
CA GLY A 193 -4.21 17.04 11.80
C GLY A 193 -2.91 17.01 10.97
N TRP A 194 -2.18 15.89 10.95
CA TRP A 194 -1.06 15.71 10.01
C TRP A 194 -1.49 14.93 8.78
N ASN A 195 -0.98 15.34 7.62
CA ASN A 195 -1.18 14.60 6.39
C ASN A 195 -0.30 13.34 6.32
N LEU A 196 -0.72 12.39 5.48
CA LEU A 196 -0.01 11.12 5.29
C LEU A 196 1.44 11.33 4.83
N GLN A 197 1.73 12.37 4.03
CA GLN A 197 3.08 12.64 3.53
C GLN A 197 4.05 12.92 4.68
N LYS A 198 3.65 13.76 5.65
CA LYS A 198 4.45 14.04 6.84
C LYS A 198 4.65 12.79 7.68
N ILE A 199 3.58 12.05 7.98
CA ILE A 199 3.65 10.81 8.80
C ILE A 199 4.50 9.76 8.08
N SER A 200 4.32 9.58 6.77
CA SER A 200 5.10 8.64 5.95
C SER A 200 6.57 9.06 5.83
N GLY A 201 6.85 10.37 5.80
CA GLY A 201 8.21 10.89 5.88
C GLY A 201 8.91 10.45 7.16
N LEU A 202 8.25 10.64 8.31
CA LEU A 202 8.75 10.21 9.62
C LEU A 202 8.97 8.69 9.69
N GLY A 203 8.04 7.91 9.12
CA GLY A 203 8.14 6.45 9.08
C GLY A 203 9.35 5.90 8.31
N ARG A 204 9.98 6.72 7.46
CA ARG A 204 11.17 6.33 6.66
C ARG A 204 12.48 6.78 7.26
N LEU A 205 12.46 7.58 8.33
CA LEU A 205 13.70 8.05 8.96
C LEU A 205 14.40 6.88 9.66
N GLU A 206 15.71 6.83 9.48
CA GLU A 206 16.59 5.85 10.12
C GLU A 206 17.14 6.35 11.48
N THR A 207 16.81 7.59 11.85
CA THR A 207 17.22 8.23 13.10
C THR A 207 16.02 8.88 13.78
N LEU A 208 16.09 9.03 15.11
CA LEU A 208 15.04 9.70 15.88
C LEU A 208 14.89 11.16 15.45
N HIS A 209 13.65 11.58 15.30
CA HIS A 209 13.25 12.97 15.03
C HIS A 209 12.32 13.45 16.15
N HIS A 210 12.35 14.76 16.49
CA HIS A 210 11.51 15.30 17.56
C HIS A 210 10.01 15.06 17.33
N ASP A 211 9.54 15.10 16.08
CA ASP A 211 8.14 14.87 15.74
C ASP A 211 7.68 13.42 16.04
N HIS A 212 8.58 12.45 16.20
CA HIS A 212 8.19 11.10 16.61
C HIS A 212 7.50 11.07 17.98
N THR A 213 7.80 12.05 18.86
CA THR A 213 7.13 12.21 20.16
C THR A 213 5.64 12.50 20.06
N GLN A 214 5.19 13.02 18.89
CA GLN A 214 3.79 13.39 18.64
C GLN A 214 2.95 12.25 18.07
N LEU A 215 3.61 11.18 17.57
CA LEU A 215 2.92 10.01 17.05
C LEU A 215 2.27 9.21 18.18
N ARG A 216 1.07 8.72 17.94
CA ARG A 216 0.33 7.82 18.82
C ARG A 216 -0.05 6.56 18.05
N PHE A 217 -0.32 5.48 18.77
CA PHE A 217 -0.80 4.25 18.19
C PHE A 217 -2.31 4.11 18.42
N TYR A 218 -3.06 4.18 17.33
CA TYR A 218 -4.52 4.02 17.31
C TYR A 218 -4.85 2.57 17.00
N CYS A 219 -5.14 1.78 18.04
CA CYS A 219 -5.45 0.36 17.93
C CYS A 219 -6.93 0.15 17.66
N TYR A 220 -7.26 -0.51 16.57
CA TYR A 220 -8.66 -0.76 16.16
C TYR A 220 -8.98 -2.25 16.00
N ASP A 221 -8.01 -3.16 16.09
CA ASP A 221 -8.21 -4.61 16.09
C ASP A 221 -7.04 -5.33 16.81
N ILE A 222 -7.20 -6.62 17.01
CA ILE A 222 -6.14 -7.56 17.38
C ILE A 222 -6.09 -8.69 16.36
N VAL A 223 -4.90 -9.23 16.11
CA VAL A 223 -4.72 -10.32 15.14
C VAL A 223 -5.05 -11.65 15.79
N ASP A 224 -6.30 -12.10 15.65
CA ASP A 224 -6.75 -13.42 16.11
C ASP A 224 -7.74 -14.01 15.09
N GLU A 225 -7.26 -14.99 14.32
CA GLU A 225 -8.04 -15.64 13.25
C GLU A 225 -9.12 -16.59 13.79
N SER A 226 -9.03 -16.97 15.07
CA SER A 226 -9.98 -17.88 15.73
C SER A 226 -11.22 -17.17 16.29
N LYS A 227 -11.18 -15.83 16.39
CA LYS A 227 -12.23 -15.01 16.99
C LYS A 227 -12.98 -14.17 15.97
N THR A 228 -14.28 -13.99 16.20
CA THR A 228 -15.10 -12.99 15.49
C THR A 228 -14.65 -11.57 15.85
N PHE A 229 -15.01 -10.59 15.02
CA PHE A 229 -14.67 -9.20 15.31
C PHE A 229 -15.33 -8.72 16.65
N GLU A 230 -16.53 -9.12 16.93
CA GLU A 230 -17.21 -8.76 18.20
C GLU A 230 -16.44 -9.27 19.42
N ASN A 231 -15.90 -10.51 19.35
CA ASN A 231 -15.06 -11.06 20.43
C ASN A 231 -13.71 -10.31 20.55
N ARG A 232 -13.08 -9.97 19.43
CA ARG A 232 -11.84 -9.17 19.44
C ARG A 232 -12.08 -7.76 19.97
N LEU A 233 -13.20 -7.14 19.57
CA LEU A 233 -13.62 -5.82 20.07
C LEU A 233 -13.89 -5.83 21.58
N SER A 234 -14.46 -6.90 22.11
CA SER A 234 -14.66 -7.07 23.56
C SER A 234 -13.33 -7.10 24.29
N ILE A 235 -12.31 -7.79 23.76
CA ILE A 235 -10.95 -7.76 24.31
C ILE A 235 -10.37 -6.34 24.24
N LEU A 236 -10.46 -5.67 23.09
CA LEU A 236 -9.99 -4.28 22.96
C LEU A 236 -10.65 -3.33 23.97
N LYS A 237 -11.97 -3.45 24.18
CA LYS A 237 -12.70 -2.63 25.15
C LYS A 237 -12.32 -2.90 26.60
N SER A 238 -11.77 -4.08 26.92
CA SER A 238 -11.23 -4.38 28.24
C SER A 238 -9.86 -3.76 28.49
N ILE A 239 -9.15 -3.36 27.44
CA ILE A 239 -7.88 -2.63 27.57
C ILE A 239 -8.23 -1.19 27.98
N ASN A 240 -7.71 -0.77 29.14
CA ASN A 240 -7.91 0.58 29.66
C ASN A 240 -6.55 1.29 29.77
N PRO A 241 -6.09 1.96 28.67
CA PRO A 241 -4.81 2.63 28.69
C PRO A 241 -4.77 3.73 29.74
N SER A 242 -3.61 3.87 30.40
CA SER A 242 -3.39 5.01 31.30
C SER A 242 -3.48 6.33 30.52
N TRP A 243 -3.88 7.40 31.20
CA TRP A 243 -4.10 8.72 30.57
C TRP A 243 -2.88 9.28 29.82
N ASN A 244 -1.68 8.88 30.23
CA ASN A 244 -0.41 9.29 29.63
C ASN A 244 0.14 8.28 28.59
N SER A 245 -0.56 7.15 28.38
CA SER A 245 -0.14 6.18 27.37
C SER A 245 -0.28 6.73 25.95
N LEU A 246 0.63 6.32 25.07
CA LEU A 246 0.60 6.60 23.64
C LEU A 246 -0.31 5.63 22.87
N LEU A 247 -0.95 4.68 23.56
CA LEU A 247 -1.99 3.79 23.02
C LEU A 247 -3.36 4.47 23.11
N THR A 248 -4.09 4.47 22.02
CA THR A 248 -5.50 4.87 21.96
C THR A 248 -6.31 3.71 21.38
N ILE A 249 -7.31 3.21 22.12
CA ILE A 249 -8.27 2.24 21.60
C ILE A 249 -9.32 3.00 20.77
N VAL A 250 -9.41 2.63 19.49
CA VAL A 250 -10.35 3.30 18.57
C VAL A 250 -11.78 2.94 18.90
N GLU A 251 -12.62 3.95 19.00
CA GLU A 251 -14.06 3.80 19.21
C GLU A 251 -14.73 3.09 18.02
N HIS A 252 -15.64 2.18 18.32
CA HIS A 252 -16.47 1.49 17.35
C HIS A 252 -17.96 1.71 17.67
N VAL A 253 -18.68 2.28 16.71
CA VAL A 253 -20.12 2.61 16.80
C VAL A 253 -20.92 1.60 15.99
N LYS A 254 -21.99 1.02 16.56
CA LYS A 254 -22.91 0.17 15.81
C LYS A 254 -23.73 1.01 14.83
N VAL A 255 -23.84 0.56 13.60
CA VAL A 255 -24.66 1.14 12.52
C VAL A 255 -25.46 0.04 11.85
N SER A 256 -26.70 0.33 11.46
CA SER A 256 -27.65 -0.64 10.91
C SER A 256 -28.30 -0.22 9.60
N SER A 257 -28.06 1.03 9.17
CA SER A 257 -28.64 1.58 7.95
C SER A 257 -27.60 2.37 7.15
N GLU A 258 -27.85 2.53 5.86
CA GLU A 258 -27.01 3.35 4.99
C GLU A 258 -27.04 4.83 5.42
N ASP A 259 -28.18 5.32 5.92
CA ASP A 259 -28.31 6.68 6.41
C ASP A 259 -27.42 6.93 7.64
N GLU A 260 -27.38 6.00 8.60
CA GLU A 260 -26.45 6.08 9.74
C GLU A 260 -24.99 6.05 9.30
N ILE A 261 -24.64 5.19 8.32
CA ILE A 261 -23.29 5.12 7.76
C ILE A 261 -22.92 6.47 7.13
N ASN A 262 -23.81 7.06 6.32
CA ASN A 262 -23.58 8.32 5.64
C ASN A 262 -23.44 9.50 6.62
N LYS A 263 -24.32 9.60 7.60
CA LYS A 263 -24.25 10.64 8.65
C LYS A 263 -22.94 10.56 9.44
N LEU A 264 -22.54 9.34 9.81
CA LEU A 264 -21.32 9.14 10.56
C LEU A 264 -20.08 9.41 9.70
N HIS A 265 -20.13 9.04 8.42
CA HIS A 265 -19.08 9.35 7.45
C HIS A 265 -18.87 10.85 7.32
N ASP A 266 -19.96 11.62 7.07
CA ASP A 266 -19.88 13.05 6.87
C ASP A 266 -19.37 13.76 8.12
N LYS A 267 -19.86 13.37 9.30
CA LYS A 267 -19.35 13.86 10.59
C LYS A 267 -17.84 13.63 10.73
N TRP A 268 -17.35 12.44 10.43
CA TRP A 268 -15.92 12.14 10.60
C TRP A 268 -15.02 12.76 9.53
N ILE A 269 -15.54 13.04 8.32
CA ILE A 269 -14.85 13.87 7.33
C ILE A 269 -14.72 15.33 7.85
N GLU A 270 -15.78 15.90 8.43
CA GLU A 270 -15.73 17.25 9.04
C GLU A 270 -14.74 17.30 10.22
N GLU A 271 -14.62 16.20 10.96
CA GLU A 271 -13.61 16.06 12.02
C GLU A 271 -12.17 15.85 11.48
N GLY A 272 -11.93 15.79 10.15
CA GLY A 272 -10.61 15.66 9.52
C GLY A 272 -10.11 14.23 9.34
N TYR A 273 -10.98 13.20 9.43
CA TYR A 273 -10.61 11.82 9.14
C TYR A 273 -10.82 11.47 7.66
N GLU A 274 -10.15 10.41 7.18
CA GLU A 274 -10.21 9.96 5.76
C GLU A 274 -11.59 9.36 5.36
N GLY A 275 -12.45 9.07 6.34
CA GLY A 275 -13.71 8.37 6.19
C GLY A 275 -13.95 7.40 7.34
N LEU A 276 -14.57 6.27 7.05
CA LEU A 276 -14.79 5.23 8.04
C LEU A 276 -14.48 3.81 7.52
N VAL A 277 -14.32 2.90 8.48
CA VAL A 277 -14.19 1.45 8.22
C VAL A 277 -15.34 0.73 8.89
N LEU A 278 -16.06 -0.07 8.10
CA LEU A 278 -17.14 -0.97 8.57
C LEU A 278 -16.57 -2.36 8.82
N ARG A 279 -16.98 -2.97 9.93
CA ARG A 279 -16.64 -4.36 10.28
C ARG A 279 -17.89 -5.11 10.68
N ASP A 280 -18.13 -6.24 10.02
CA ASP A 280 -19.20 -7.17 10.37
C ASP A 280 -18.86 -7.84 11.71
N PRO A 281 -19.78 -7.90 12.69
CA PRO A 281 -19.54 -8.50 14.00
C PRO A 281 -18.98 -9.93 13.94
N ASP A 282 -19.47 -10.72 13.01
CA ASP A 282 -19.15 -12.16 12.89
C ASP A 282 -17.92 -12.45 12.03
N MET A 283 -17.22 -11.42 11.53
CA MET A 283 -16.07 -11.66 10.68
C MET A 283 -14.86 -12.16 11.46
N PRO A 284 -14.19 -13.27 11.02
CA PRO A 284 -12.87 -13.64 11.53
C PRO A 284 -11.82 -12.66 11.03
N TYR A 285 -10.68 -12.60 11.73
CA TYR A 285 -9.50 -11.94 11.18
C TYR A 285 -8.92 -12.78 10.04
N LYS A 286 -8.55 -12.16 8.93
CA LYS A 286 -7.97 -12.86 7.76
C LYS A 286 -6.62 -12.24 7.42
N CYS A 287 -5.54 -12.86 7.89
CA CYS A 287 -4.20 -12.39 7.62
C CYS A 287 -3.91 -12.28 6.12
N GLY A 288 -3.35 -11.16 5.69
CA GLY A 288 -2.98 -10.87 4.29
C GLY A 288 -4.13 -10.76 3.29
N GLY A 289 -5.34 -11.14 3.69
CA GLY A 289 -6.49 -11.24 2.82
C GLY A 289 -7.42 -10.02 2.85
N ARG A 290 -8.37 -10.01 1.91
CA ARG A 290 -9.51 -9.10 1.89
C ARG A 290 -10.79 -9.90 2.13
N ASP A 291 -11.62 -9.41 3.03
CA ASP A 291 -12.97 -9.94 3.23
C ASP A 291 -13.97 -8.83 2.95
N ARG A 292 -15.10 -9.17 2.29
CA ARG A 292 -16.19 -8.22 2.03
C ARG A 292 -16.89 -7.73 3.31
N ARG A 293 -16.64 -8.38 4.44
CA ARG A 293 -17.17 -8.01 5.76
C ARG A 293 -16.35 -6.93 6.45
N MET A 294 -15.17 -6.55 5.88
CA MET A 294 -14.41 -5.39 6.28
C MET A 294 -14.28 -4.41 5.12
N MET A 295 -14.93 -3.28 5.21
CA MET A 295 -15.05 -2.34 4.11
C MET A 295 -14.69 -0.92 4.54
N LYS A 296 -14.01 -0.20 3.65
CA LYS A 296 -13.78 1.23 3.80
C LYS A 296 -14.84 2.01 3.03
N VAL A 297 -15.44 2.99 3.69
CA VAL A 297 -16.32 3.97 3.07
C VAL A 297 -15.48 5.22 2.80
N LYS A 298 -15.40 5.57 1.52
CA LYS A 298 -14.78 6.79 1.02
C LYS A 298 -15.74 7.39 0.00
N LYS A 299 -16.15 8.61 0.17
CA LYS A 299 -16.90 9.32 -0.85
C LYS A 299 -15.93 9.84 -1.92
N PHE A 300 -16.16 9.42 -3.14
CA PHE A 300 -15.50 10.01 -4.30
C PHE A 300 -16.40 11.13 -4.83
N THR A 301 -15.77 12.18 -5.29
CA THR A 301 -16.44 13.28 -5.97
C THR A 301 -16.18 13.15 -7.46
N ASP A 302 -17.17 13.42 -8.27
CA ASP A 302 -16.99 13.63 -9.72
C ASP A 302 -16.77 15.13 -9.95
N GLY A 303 -15.77 15.47 -10.74
CA GLY A 303 -15.48 16.84 -11.17
C GLY A 303 -15.14 16.88 -12.64
N GLU A 304 -15.33 18.06 -13.24
CA GLU A 304 -15.08 18.32 -14.64
C GLU A 304 -13.75 19.06 -14.81
N PHE A 305 -12.83 18.49 -15.57
CA PHE A 305 -11.50 19.06 -15.80
C PHE A 305 -11.21 19.09 -17.30
N THR A 306 -10.39 20.04 -17.72
CA THR A 306 -10.04 20.20 -19.13
C THR A 306 -9.01 19.16 -19.57
N ILE A 307 -9.27 18.49 -20.67
CA ILE A 307 -8.35 17.53 -21.30
C ILE A 307 -7.25 18.32 -22.02
N LYS A 308 -5.99 18.05 -21.69
CA LYS A 308 -4.81 18.64 -22.31
C LYS A 308 -4.10 17.70 -23.27
N GLY A 309 -4.26 16.38 -23.07
CA GLY A 309 -3.64 15.36 -23.91
C GLY A 309 -3.68 13.98 -23.30
N LEU A 310 -2.87 13.08 -23.86
CA LEU A 310 -2.62 11.75 -23.34
C LEU A 310 -1.14 11.59 -22.96
N VAL A 311 -0.89 10.79 -21.93
CA VAL A 311 0.44 10.35 -21.54
C VAL A 311 0.45 8.84 -21.58
N GLU A 312 1.36 8.27 -22.37
CA GLU A 312 1.53 6.84 -22.47
C GLU A 312 2.62 6.36 -21.51
N GLY A 313 2.40 5.21 -20.89
CA GLY A 313 3.40 4.49 -20.11
C GLY A 313 4.13 3.43 -20.93
N LEU A 314 4.92 2.61 -20.26
CA LEU A 314 5.70 1.53 -20.90
C LEU A 314 4.83 0.37 -21.41
N ARG A 315 3.58 0.27 -21.00
CA ARG A 315 2.61 -0.76 -21.39
C ARG A 315 1.36 -0.11 -21.96
N ASP A 316 0.71 -0.78 -22.91
CA ASP A 316 -0.55 -0.33 -23.52
C ASP A 316 -1.64 0.05 -22.53
N GLU A 317 -1.66 -0.60 -21.36
CA GLU A 317 -2.62 -0.37 -20.27
C GLU A 317 -2.28 0.84 -19.39
N ASP A 318 -1.10 1.43 -19.54
CA ASP A 318 -0.62 2.56 -18.72
C ASP A 318 -0.95 3.92 -19.35
N LEU A 319 -2.01 3.99 -20.15
CA LEU A 319 -2.55 5.23 -20.70
C LEU A 319 -3.15 6.09 -19.58
N CYS A 320 -2.83 7.40 -19.59
CA CYS A 320 -3.46 8.40 -18.73
C CYS A 320 -3.85 9.63 -19.54
N PHE A 321 -5.00 10.24 -19.23
CA PHE A 321 -5.29 11.59 -19.67
C PHE A 321 -4.42 12.59 -18.90
N LEU A 322 -3.80 13.52 -19.59
CA LEU A 322 -3.25 14.73 -19.01
C LEU A 322 -4.39 15.74 -18.89
N MET A 323 -4.72 16.11 -17.68
CA MET A 323 -5.83 17.01 -17.34
C MET A 323 -5.30 18.25 -16.66
N VAL A 324 -6.09 19.32 -16.67
CA VAL A 324 -5.75 20.56 -15.98
C VAL A 324 -6.94 21.05 -15.16
N THR A 325 -6.67 21.52 -13.94
CA THR A 325 -7.64 22.18 -13.06
C THR A 325 -7.95 23.59 -13.57
N ASP A 326 -8.99 24.21 -13.08
CA ASP A 326 -9.33 25.60 -13.44
C ASP A 326 -8.23 26.59 -12.96
N ASP A 327 -7.45 26.23 -11.93
CA ASP A 327 -6.27 27.00 -11.47
C ASP A 327 -5.00 26.75 -12.31
N GLY A 328 -5.08 25.91 -13.36
CA GLY A 328 -3.95 25.63 -14.24
C GLY A 328 -3.03 24.49 -13.79
N ASN A 329 -3.32 23.78 -12.71
CA ASN A 329 -2.49 22.69 -12.21
C ASN A 329 -2.71 21.41 -13.02
N GLU A 330 -1.64 20.80 -13.52
CA GLU A 330 -1.70 19.60 -14.34
C GLU A 330 -1.69 18.33 -13.49
N PHE A 331 -2.50 17.34 -13.88
CA PHE A 331 -2.53 16.03 -13.27
C PHE A 331 -2.85 14.93 -14.30
N LYS A 332 -2.58 13.67 -13.90
CA LYS A 332 -2.83 12.50 -14.75
C LYS A 332 -3.99 11.69 -14.19
N ALA A 333 -4.99 11.37 -15.04
CA ALA A 333 -6.12 10.55 -14.69
C ALA A 333 -6.17 9.29 -15.57
N LYS A 334 -6.18 8.10 -14.93
CA LYS A 334 -6.23 6.83 -15.64
C LYS A 334 -7.66 6.56 -16.11
N PRO A 335 -7.92 6.30 -17.43
CA PRO A 335 -9.27 6.02 -17.91
C PRO A 335 -9.76 4.63 -17.47
N ILE A 336 -11.04 4.56 -17.10
CA ILE A 336 -11.78 3.32 -17.02
C ILE A 336 -12.11 2.83 -18.45
N GLY A 337 -12.18 1.51 -18.62
CA GLY A 337 -12.54 0.88 -19.87
C GLY A 337 -11.54 -0.17 -20.32
N ASP A 338 -11.96 -0.90 -21.33
CA ASP A 338 -11.19 -1.96 -21.96
C ASP A 338 -10.12 -1.42 -22.93
N ARG A 339 -9.43 -2.33 -23.60
CA ARG A 339 -8.40 -1.99 -24.56
C ARG A 339 -8.96 -1.27 -25.79
N ILE A 340 -10.19 -1.59 -26.21
CA ILE A 340 -10.84 -1.00 -27.38
C ILE A 340 -11.11 0.48 -27.11
N LEU A 341 -11.71 0.79 -25.96
CA LEU A 341 -11.98 2.18 -25.57
C LEU A 341 -10.70 3.00 -25.41
N LYS A 342 -9.65 2.41 -24.84
CA LYS A 342 -8.36 3.08 -24.70
C LYS A 342 -7.69 3.36 -26.04
N GLN A 343 -7.83 2.44 -27.01
CA GLN A 343 -7.36 2.68 -28.38
C GLN A 343 -8.16 3.80 -29.03
N TRP A 344 -9.48 3.81 -28.88
CA TRP A 344 -10.32 4.90 -29.37
C TRP A 344 -9.89 6.26 -28.83
N TYR A 345 -9.53 6.38 -27.54
CA TYR A 345 -9.00 7.62 -26.98
C TYR A 345 -7.69 8.06 -27.66
N ARG A 346 -6.79 7.13 -27.98
CA ARG A 346 -5.54 7.44 -28.71
C ARG A 346 -5.84 8.01 -30.09
N ASP A 347 -6.69 7.32 -30.82
CA ASP A 347 -7.01 7.67 -32.24
C ASP A 347 -7.74 9.02 -32.34
N ASN A 348 -8.46 9.41 -31.27
CA ASN A 348 -9.32 10.60 -31.30
C ASN A 348 -8.82 11.74 -30.41
N ILE A 349 -7.65 11.64 -29.77
CA ILE A 349 -7.18 12.61 -28.75
C ILE A 349 -7.21 14.06 -29.25
N ASN A 350 -6.84 14.31 -30.51
CA ASN A 350 -6.81 15.65 -31.07
C ASN A 350 -8.20 16.34 -31.08
N SER A 351 -9.28 15.58 -31.19
CA SER A 351 -10.66 16.10 -31.10
C SER A 351 -11.14 16.22 -29.64
N LEU A 352 -10.46 15.58 -28.70
CA LEU A 352 -10.81 15.59 -27.28
C LEU A 352 -10.10 16.71 -26.51
N ILE A 353 -8.94 17.16 -26.95
CA ILE A 353 -8.20 18.26 -26.31
C ILE A 353 -9.06 19.51 -26.25
N GLY A 354 -9.09 20.16 -25.09
CA GLY A 354 -9.87 21.35 -24.79
C GLY A 354 -11.29 21.06 -24.29
N ASN A 355 -11.80 19.84 -24.47
CA ASN A 355 -13.10 19.47 -23.90
C ASN A 355 -12.96 19.17 -22.40
N LYS A 356 -14.10 19.25 -21.68
CA LYS A 356 -14.17 18.78 -20.30
C LYS A 356 -14.28 17.25 -20.25
N GLY A 357 -13.62 16.66 -19.28
CA GLY A 357 -13.75 15.24 -18.96
C GLY A 357 -14.12 15.06 -17.50
N THR A 358 -15.05 14.14 -17.24
CA THR A 358 -15.47 13.78 -15.89
C THR A 358 -14.41 12.89 -15.25
N VAL A 359 -13.90 13.35 -14.13
CA VAL A 359 -12.91 12.63 -13.30
C VAL A 359 -13.52 12.35 -11.95
N LYS A 360 -13.49 11.08 -11.55
CA LYS A 360 -13.79 10.65 -10.19
C LYS A 360 -12.53 10.75 -9.34
N TYR A 361 -12.58 11.44 -8.21
CA TYR A 361 -11.41 11.66 -7.36
C TYR A 361 -11.79 11.72 -5.88
N PHE A 362 -10.77 11.65 -5.02
CA PHE A 362 -10.91 11.70 -3.57
C PHE A 362 -10.27 12.99 -3.03
N GLY A 363 -11.02 14.10 -3.00
CA GLY A 363 -10.50 15.39 -2.57
C GLY A 363 -9.32 15.89 -3.41
N PHE A 364 -8.64 16.91 -2.94
CA PHE A 364 -7.44 17.47 -3.56
C PHE A 364 -6.20 17.14 -2.72
N THR A 365 -5.03 17.15 -3.35
CA THR A 365 -3.76 17.02 -2.64
C THR A 365 -3.46 18.27 -1.82
N GLU A 366 -2.85 18.09 -0.64
CA GLU A 366 -2.43 19.19 0.22
C GLU A 366 -1.02 19.67 -0.14
N THR A 367 -0.88 20.16 -1.38
CA THR A 367 0.38 20.69 -1.93
C THR A 367 0.20 22.14 -2.34
N GLU A 368 1.29 22.85 -2.60
CA GLU A 368 1.27 24.22 -3.12
C GLU A 368 0.45 24.34 -4.42
N ASN A 369 0.45 23.29 -5.25
CA ASN A 369 -0.36 23.16 -6.46
C ASN A 369 -1.35 22.01 -6.29
N PRO A 370 -2.53 22.24 -5.69
CA PRO A 370 -3.51 21.19 -5.42
C PRO A 370 -4.03 20.56 -6.71
N VAL A 371 -4.07 19.23 -6.73
CA VAL A 371 -4.64 18.44 -7.83
C VAL A 371 -5.54 17.34 -7.28
N PRO A 372 -6.50 16.82 -8.08
CA PRO A 372 -7.33 15.70 -7.67
C PRO A 372 -6.52 14.51 -7.17
N ASN A 373 -6.86 13.99 -5.99
CA ASN A 373 -6.21 12.84 -5.38
C ASN A 373 -6.86 11.54 -5.89
N LEU A 374 -6.04 10.54 -6.27
CA LEU A 374 -6.49 9.27 -6.85
C LEU A 374 -7.43 9.44 -8.06
N PRO A 375 -7.10 10.27 -9.04
CA PRO A 375 -8.00 10.62 -10.13
C PRO A 375 -8.19 9.45 -11.09
N VAL A 376 -9.47 9.21 -11.44
CA VAL A 376 -9.89 8.20 -12.40
C VAL A 376 -10.76 8.88 -13.45
N PHE A 377 -10.33 8.87 -14.71
CA PHE A 377 -11.10 9.45 -15.82
C PHE A 377 -12.27 8.55 -16.17
N LYS A 378 -13.49 9.10 -16.17
CA LYS A 378 -14.72 8.36 -16.43
C LYS A 378 -15.20 8.48 -17.89
N SER A 379 -15.33 9.70 -18.38
CA SER A 379 -15.90 9.98 -19.71
C SER A 379 -15.52 11.37 -20.18
N VAL A 380 -15.62 11.57 -21.49
CA VAL A 380 -15.55 12.91 -22.11
C VAL A 380 -16.93 13.54 -22.05
N ARG A 381 -17.03 14.82 -21.69
CA ARG A 381 -18.22 15.65 -21.90
C ARG A 381 -18.19 16.23 -23.30
N ILE A 382 -19.09 15.78 -24.14
CA ILE A 382 -19.30 16.37 -25.48
C ILE A 382 -20.31 17.48 -25.31
N SER A 383 -20.03 18.65 -25.88
CA SER A 383 -20.82 19.90 -25.74
C SER A 383 -22.31 19.82 -26.09
N LYS A 384 -22.81 18.66 -26.50
CA LYS A 384 -24.25 18.41 -26.73
C LYS A 384 -25.04 18.07 -25.47
N ASP A 385 -24.38 17.82 -24.33
CA ASP A 385 -25.05 17.45 -23.05
C ASP A 385 -25.24 18.66 -22.11
N ILE A 386 -25.00 19.89 -22.61
CA ILE A 386 -25.07 21.11 -21.78
C ILE A 386 -26.44 21.79 -21.91
N ASP A 387 -27.27 21.40 -22.89
CA ASP A 387 -28.62 21.95 -23.15
C ASP A 387 -29.71 20.90 -22.85
N GLY A 388 -29.70 20.34 -21.60
CA GLY A 388 -30.74 19.42 -21.16
C GLY A 388 -31.08 19.60 -19.68
#